data_acfbe77ff50f3ed89427142104897ec5
#
_entry.id   acfbe77ff50f3ed89427142104897ec5
#
_cell.length_a   1.000
_cell.length_b   1.000
_cell.length_c   1.000
_cell.angle_alpha   90.00
_cell.angle_beta   90.00
_cell.angle_gamma   90.00
#
_symmetry.space_group_name_H-M   'P 1'
#
loop_
_entity.id
_entity.type
_entity.pdbx_description
1 polymer ?
#
loop_
_entity_poly.entity_id
_entity_poly.type
_entity_poly.pdbx_seq_one_letter_code
_entity_poly.pdbx_strand_id
1 'polypeptide(L)'
;TEPQEGVLNIAFRWAEDERLAGDSKMTILDLQDLRSVIDEMGKKASTLRSKYGHIAPATVGVIQRRLLVLEEQGAAKFFGEPALDILDFLKVDKDGRGVVNVLAAEKLMNTPRLYSTFLLWLLTELFDKLPEVGDLDKPKLVFLFDEAHLLFNEAPKAVLEQVERVTRLIRSKGVGVYYVTQSPSDVPDRVSAQLGNRIQHALRAFTPREQKAIRAAAQTFRPNPDIDTERTIQELRVGEALVSLLHNKGEPSMVQRTLIRPPMSRVGPLKPDERKAIVAADATNQKKYGSSLDRESAHERLQSRNTMVGQLKQRLSSFSNILRGKS
;
A
#
# COMPACT_ATOMS: atom_id res chain seq x y z
N THR A 1 -14.47 -11.90 -0.77
CA THR A 1 -15.01 -13.18 -0.26
C THR A 1 -14.18 -14.32 -0.79
N GLU A 2 -14.13 -15.43 -0.08
CA GLU A 2 -13.39 -16.63 -0.42
C GLU A 2 -13.59 -17.11 -1.88
N PRO A 3 -14.82 -17.16 -2.44
CA PRO A 3 -15.00 -17.53 -3.86
C PRO A 3 -14.36 -16.52 -4.84
N GLN A 4 -14.35 -15.25 -4.52
CA GLN A 4 -13.73 -14.21 -5.38
C GLN A 4 -12.21 -14.31 -5.34
N GLU A 5 -11.65 -14.53 -4.16
CA GLU A 5 -10.21 -14.77 -3.97
C GLU A 5 -9.75 -16.01 -4.73
N GLY A 6 -10.52 -17.11 -4.64
CA GLY A 6 -10.25 -18.32 -5.40
C GLY A 6 -10.21 -18.08 -6.91
N VAL A 7 -11.14 -17.31 -7.48
CA VAL A 7 -11.15 -16.99 -8.92
C VAL A 7 -9.96 -16.09 -9.29
N LEU A 8 -9.58 -15.11 -8.45
CA LEU A 8 -8.40 -14.28 -8.69
C LEU A 8 -7.12 -15.12 -8.68
N ASN A 9 -6.95 -16.00 -7.69
CA ASN A 9 -5.80 -16.90 -7.62
C ASN A 9 -5.71 -17.81 -8.86
N ILE A 10 -6.85 -18.32 -9.34
CA ILE A 10 -6.92 -19.10 -10.57
C ILE A 10 -6.49 -18.23 -11.78
N ALA A 11 -6.90 -16.95 -11.84
CA ALA A 11 -6.54 -16.08 -12.94
C ALA A 11 -5.01 -15.88 -13.06
N PHE A 12 -4.34 -15.57 -11.96
CA PHE A 12 -2.89 -15.47 -11.95
C PHE A 12 -2.22 -16.82 -12.27
N ARG A 13 -2.70 -17.91 -11.70
CA ARG A 13 -2.15 -19.25 -11.97
C ARG A 13 -2.33 -19.67 -13.42
N TRP A 14 -3.48 -19.41 -14.01
CA TRP A 14 -3.72 -19.74 -15.42
C TRP A 14 -2.85 -18.89 -16.36
N ALA A 15 -2.72 -17.59 -16.12
CA ALA A 15 -1.83 -16.75 -16.89
C ALA A 15 -0.37 -17.23 -16.82
N GLU A 16 0.09 -17.62 -15.63
CA GLU A 16 1.43 -18.16 -15.44
C GLU A 16 1.62 -19.51 -16.13
N ASP A 17 0.64 -20.42 -16.06
CA ASP A 17 0.70 -21.71 -16.75
C ASP A 17 0.74 -21.55 -18.29
N GLU A 18 -0.02 -20.60 -18.86
CA GLU A 18 0.04 -20.26 -20.28
C GLU A 18 1.42 -19.68 -20.68
N ARG A 19 1.98 -18.82 -19.81
CA ARG A 19 3.31 -18.25 -19.99
C ARG A 19 4.39 -19.34 -20.00
N LEU A 20 4.34 -20.28 -19.07
CA LEU A 20 5.27 -21.41 -18.98
C LEU A 20 5.10 -22.39 -20.13
N ALA A 21 3.89 -22.51 -20.70
CA ALA A 21 3.59 -23.32 -21.88
C ALA A 21 4.09 -22.71 -23.20
N GLY A 22 4.76 -21.54 -23.16
CA GLY A 22 5.40 -20.91 -24.30
C GLY A 22 4.77 -19.60 -24.77
N ASP A 23 3.66 -19.13 -24.16
CA ASP A 23 3.10 -17.84 -24.48
C ASP A 23 3.66 -16.75 -23.53
N SER A 24 4.89 -16.34 -23.79
CA SER A 24 5.64 -15.39 -22.96
C SER A 24 4.94 -14.03 -22.74
N LYS A 25 3.93 -13.70 -23.56
CA LYS A 25 3.14 -12.47 -23.47
C LYS A 25 1.91 -12.62 -22.58
N MET A 26 1.63 -13.80 -22.08
CA MET A 26 0.50 -14.06 -21.18
C MET A 26 0.85 -13.63 -19.74
N THR A 27 1.12 -12.32 -19.58
CA THR A 27 1.49 -11.70 -18.29
C THR A 27 0.42 -10.69 -17.87
N ILE A 28 0.13 -10.63 -16.58
CA ILE A 28 -0.79 -9.64 -15.99
C ILE A 28 0.08 -8.50 -15.43
N LEU A 29 0.13 -7.38 -16.15
CA LEU A 29 0.95 -6.21 -15.81
C LEU A 29 0.11 -5.06 -15.24
N ASP A 30 -1.19 -5.03 -15.62
CA ASP A 30 -2.12 -3.99 -15.19
C ASP A 30 -3.54 -4.54 -14.93
N LEU A 31 -4.49 -3.64 -14.65
CA LEU A 31 -5.88 -4.02 -14.41
C LEU A 31 -6.60 -4.47 -15.68
N GLN A 32 -6.22 -3.97 -16.84
CA GLN A 32 -6.82 -4.32 -18.11
C GLN A 32 -6.48 -5.76 -18.49
N ASP A 33 -5.25 -6.18 -18.23
CA ASP A 33 -4.81 -7.56 -18.34
C ASP A 33 -5.62 -8.48 -17.43
N LEU A 34 -5.69 -8.12 -16.15
CA LEU A 34 -6.43 -8.92 -15.16
C LEU A 34 -7.90 -9.09 -15.58
N ARG A 35 -8.54 -8.02 -16.03
CA ARG A 35 -9.93 -8.07 -16.52
C ARG A 35 -10.06 -8.98 -17.73
N SER A 36 -9.14 -8.89 -18.67
CA SER A 36 -9.14 -9.70 -19.90
C SER A 36 -8.92 -11.18 -19.60
N VAL A 37 -8.02 -11.50 -18.69
CA VAL A 37 -7.79 -12.87 -18.22
C VAL A 37 -9.02 -13.43 -17.54
N ILE A 38 -9.67 -12.68 -16.64
CA ILE A 38 -10.89 -13.12 -15.94
C ILE A 38 -12.07 -13.30 -16.91
N ASP A 39 -12.21 -12.42 -17.91
CA ASP A 39 -13.25 -12.55 -18.94
C ASP A 39 -13.05 -13.82 -19.78
N GLU A 40 -11.83 -14.07 -20.23
CA GLU A 40 -11.49 -15.23 -21.03
C GLU A 40 -11.64 -16.53 -20.22
N MET A 41 -11.28 -16.53 -18.93
CA MET A 41 -11.55 -17.64 -18.01
C MET A 41 -13.04 -17.92 -17.89
N GLY A 42 -13.87 -16.88 -17.80
CA GLY A 42 -15.32 -17.02 -17.76
C GLY A 42 -15.86 -17.73 -19.02
N LYS A 43 -15.35 -17.35 -20.20
CA LYS A 43 -15.68 -17.97 -21.48
C LYS A 43 -15.23 -19.44 -21.57
N LYS A 44 -14.08 -19.75 -20.98
CA LYS A 44 -13.47 -21.09 -20.98
C LYS A 44 -13.74 -21.90 -19.72
N ALA A 45 -14.69 -21.50 -18.88
CA ALA A 45 -14.94 -22.12 -17.58
C ALA A 45 -15.14 -23.65 -17.64
N SER A 46 -15.78 -24.15 -18.68
CA SER A 46 -16.00 -25.59 -18.87
C SER A 46 -14.70 -26.37 -19.12
N THR A 47 -13.80 -25.83 -19.94
CA THR A 47 -12.51 -26.45 -20.26
C THR A 47 -11.50 -26.33 -19.12
N LEU A 48 -11.55 -25.24 -18.37
CA LEU A 48 -10.66 -25.00 -17.24
C LEU A 48 -11.06 -25.78 -15.98
N ARG A 49 -12.31 -26.26 -15.90
CA ARG A 49 -12.88 -26.92 -14.72
C ARG A 49 -12.07 -28.12 -14.24
N SER A 50 -11.56 -28.96 -15.13
CA SER A 50 -10.80 -30.15 -14.78
C SER A 50 -9.47 -29.85 -14.09
N LYS A 51 -8.83 -28.72 -14.43
CA LYS A 51 -7.51 -28.34 -13.90
C LYS A 51 -7.62 -27.37 -12.71
N TYR A 52 -8.56 -26.44 -12.75
CA TYR A 52 -8.62 -25.31 -11.80
C TYR A 52 -9.89 -25.30 -10.93
N GLY A 53 -10.80 -26.23 -11.15
CA GLY A 53 -12.06 -26.29 -10.42
C GLY A 53 -13.17 -25.45 -11.06
N HIS A 54 -14.28 -25.28 -10.33
CA HIS A 54 -15.46 -24.60 -10.84
C HIS A 54 -15.31 -23.07 -10.78
N ILE A 55 -15.44 -22.43 -11.93
CA ILE A 55 -15.45 -20.97 -12.07
C ILE A 55 -16.89 -20.53 -12.33
N ALA A 56 -17.54 -19.99 -11.30
CA ALA A 56 -18.94 -19.58 -11.38
C ALA A 56 -19.08 -18.25 -12.13
N PRO A 57 -19.93 -18.13 -13.18
CA PRO A 57 -20.13 -16.89 -13.92
C PRO A 57 -20.57 -15.71 -13.05
N ALA A 58 -21.37 -15.98 -12.01
CA ALA A 58 -21.79 -14.94 -11.05
C ALA A 58 -20.59 -14.33 -10.31
N THR A 59 -19.59 -15.15 -9.92
CA THR A 59 -18.37 -14.69 -9.25
C THR A 59 -17.51 -13.84 -10.19
N VAL A 60 -17.34 -14.28 -11.44
CA VAL A 60 -16.67 -13.51 -12.50
C VAL A 60 -17.31 -12.15 -12.66
N GLY A 61 -18.63 -12.07 -12.80
CA GLY A 61 -19.37 -10.81 -12.93
C GLY A 61 -19.23 -9.89 -11.73
N VAL A 62 -19.14 -10.41 -10.51
CA VAL A 62 -18.88 -9.57 -9.31
C VAL A 62 -17.48 -9.02 -9.32
N ILE A 63 -16.47 -9.80 -9.69
CA ILE A 63 -15.08 -9.32 -9.77
C ILE A 63 -14.96 -8.24 -10.84
N GLN A 64 -15.51 -8.44 -12.04
CA GLN A 64 -15.49 -7.47 -13.14
C GLN A 64 -16.09 -6.13 -12.72
N ARG A 65 -17.23 -6.12 -12.04
CA ARG A 65 -17.84 -4.88 -11.53
C ARG A 65 -16.96 -4.16 -10.49
N ARG A 66 -16.29 -4.91 -9.60
CA ARG A 66 -15.39 -4.33 -8.61
C ARG A 66 -14.14 -3.72 -9.23
N LEU A 67 -13.57 -4.38 -10.23
CA LEU A 67 -12.42 -3.86 -10.96
C LEU A 67 -12.80 -2.59 -11.73
N LEU A 68 -13.98 -2.56 -12.36
CA LEU A 68 -14.47 -1.35 -13.03
C LEU A 68 -14.59 -0.16 -12.07
N VAL A 69 -15.15 -0.37 -10.87
CA VAL A 69 -15.23 0.68 -9.85
C VAL A 69 -13.84 1.18 -9.44
N LEU A 70 -12.83 0.31 -9.34
CA LEU A 70 -11.45 0.71 -9.06
C LEU A 70 -10.86 1.53 -10.22
N GLU A 71 -11.12 1.15 -11.46
CA GLU A 71 -10.66 1.90 -12.65
C GLU A 71 -11.26 3.32 -12.67
N GLU A 72 -12.56 3.46 -12.42
CA GLU A 72 -13.23 4.78 -12.29
C GLU A 72 -12.62 5.64 -11.17
N GLN A 73 -12.10 5.02 -10.13
CA GLN A 73 -11.37 5.69 -9.04
C GLN A 73 -9.91 6.04 -9.40
N GLY A 74 -9.49 5.78 -10.63
CA GLY A 74 -8.15 6.10 -11.12
C GLY A 74 -7.11 4.99 -10.96
N ALA A 75 -7.55 3.78 -10.59
CA ALA A 75 -6.66 2.64 -10.41
C ALA A 75 -5.89 2.26 -11.68
N ALA A 76 -6.42 2.52 -12.88
CA ALA A 76 -5.72 2.31 -14.14
C ALA A 76 -4.41 3.11 -14.25
N LYS A 77 -4.30 4.26 -13.54
CA LYS A 77 -3.05 5.05 -13.47
C LYS A 77 -2.13 4.59 -12.34
N PHE A 78 -2.65 3.79 -11.45
CA PHE A 78 -1.95 3.33 -10.25
C PHE A 78 -1.35 1.94 -10.45
N PHE A 79 -2.11 1.02 -11.05
CA PHE A 79 -1.63 -0.30 -11.42
C PHE A 79 -1.11 -0.28 -12.86
N GLY A 80 0.19 -0.47 -13.03
CA GLY A 80 0.83 -0.45 -14.33
C GLY A 80 2.35 -0.45 -14.21
N GLU A 81 3.01 -0.22 -15.33
CA GLU A 81 4.46 -0.22 -15.41
C GLU A 81 5.02 1.20 -15.62
N PRO A 82 6.22 1.48 -15.09
CA PRO A 82 7.04 0.62 -14.23
C PRO A 82 6.50 0.49 -12.82
N ALA A 83 6.54 -0.71 -12.27
CA ALA A 83 6.16 -0.96 -10.88
C ALA A 83 7.13 -0.26 -9.92
N LEU A 84 6.60 0.31 -8.84
CA LEU A 84 7.43 0.90 -7.78
C LEU A 84 8.28 -0.17 -7.09
N ASP A 85 9.57 0.06 -7.03
CA ASP A 85 10.54 -0.83 -6.38
C ASP A 85 10.85 -0.34 -4.97
N ILE A 86 10.52 -1.13 -3.96
CA ILE A 86 10.80 -0.83 -2.55
C ILE A 86 12.29 -0.60 -2.29
N LEU A 87 13.18 -1.26 -3.04
CA LEU A 87 14.62 -1.10 -2.86
C LEU A 87 15.12 0.29 -3.25
N ASP A 88 14.36 1.03 -4.06
CA ASP A 88 14.69 2.42 -4.37
C ASP A 88 14.61 3.33 -3.14
N PHE A 89 13.83 2.97 -2.12
CA PHE A 89 13.76 3.72 -0.87
C PHE A 89 14.99 3.56 0.03
N LEU A 90 15.83 2.54 -0.24
CA LEU A 90 17.05 2.28 0.52
C LEU A 90 18.27 3.04 -0.01
N LYS A 91 18.09 3.86 -1.05
CA LYS A 91 19.19 4.62 -1.65
C LYS A 91 19.78 5.61 -0.68
N VAL A 92 21.09 5.77 -0.78
CA VAL A 92 21.85 6.81 -0.09
C VAL A 92 22.41 7.79 -1.11
N ASP A 93 22.62 9.01 -0.67
CA ASP A 93 23.31 10.04 -1.47
C ASP A 93 24.82 9.81 -1.51
N LYS A 94 25.54 10.67 -2.24
CA LYS A 94 27.00 10.63 -2.36
C LYS A 94 27.74 10.81 -1.02
N ASP A 95 27.08 11.40 -0.04
CA ASP A 95 27.64 11.64 1.30
C ASP A 95 27.27 10.51 2.28
N GLY A 96 26.65 9.43 1.80
CA GLY A 96 26.21 8.28 2.59
C GLY A 96 24.97 8.53 3.44
N ARG A 97 24.21 9.62 3.18
CA ARG A 97 22.94 9.91 3.87
C ARG A 97 21.80 9.23 3.16
N GLY A 98 20.81 8.79 3.94
CA GLY A 98 19.58 8.23 3.38
C GLY A 98 18.82 9.27 2.55
N VAL A 99 18.33 8.86 1.40
CA VAL A 99 17.48 9.73 0.55
C VAL A 99 16.11 9.87 1.20
N VAL A 100 15.61 11.11 1.28
CA VAL A 100 14.25 11.38 1.76
C VAL A 100 13.27 11.22 0.61
N ASN A 101 12.37 10.24 0.75
CA ASN A 101 11.30 9.98 -0.20
C ASN A 101 9.98 10.52 0.35
N VAL A 102 9.27 11.32 -0.43
CA VAL A 102 7.97 11.89 -0.02
C VAL A 102 6.90 11.38 -0.96
N LEU A 103 5.99 10.56 -0.43
CA LEU A 103 4.79 10.14 -1.13
C LEU A 103 3.73 11.25 -1.01
N ALA A 104 3.48 11.94 -2.10
CA ALA A 104 2.42 12.93 -2.18
C ALA A 104 1.06 12.23 -2.36
N ALA A 105 0.41 11.91 -1.25
CA ALA A 105 -0.77 11.05 -1.22
C ALA A 105 -2.12 11.80 -1.24
N GLU A 106 -2.15 13.12 -1.45
CA GLU A 106 -3.37 13.94 -1.32
C GLU A 106 -4.53 13.43 -2.18
N LYS A 107 -4.23 13.00 -3.42
CA LYS A 107 -5.26 12.43 -4.32
C LYS A 107 -5.64 11.00 -3.94
N LEU A 108 -4.66 10.24 -3.48
CA LEU A 108 -4.84 8.83 -3.10
C LEU A 108 -5.69 8.71 -1.82
N MET A 109 -5.46 9.60 -0.85
CA MET A 109 -6.21 9.66 0.41
C MET A 109 -7.70 9.98 0.20
N ASN A 110 -8.05 10.69 -0.88
CA ASN A 110 -9.45 10.94 -1.26
C ASN A 110 -10.16 9.69 -1.82
N THR A 111 -9.42 8.59 -1.99
CA THR A 111 -9.95 7.32 -2.50
C THR A 111 -9.60 6.19 -1.52
N PRO A 112 -10.33 6.02 -0.41
CA PRO A 112 -9.93 5.15 0.71
C PRO A 112 -9.61 3.70 0.31
N ARG A 113 -10.35 3.14 -0.65
CA ARG A 113 -10.11 1.77 -1.14
C ARG A 113 -8.77 1.64 -1.87
N LEU A 114 -8.47 2.60 -2.75
CA LEU A 114 -7.21 2.61 -3.48
C LEU A 114 -6.03 2.86 -2.54
N TYR A 115 -6.19 3.78 -1.59
CA TYR A 115 -5.21 4.04 -0.54
C TYR A 115 -4.92 2.79 0.30
N SER A 116 -5.97 2.11 0.76
CA SER A 116 -5.85 0.85 1.51
C SER A 116 -5.15 -0.25 0.70
N THR A 117 -5.46 -0.36 -0.60
CA THR A 117 -4.81 -1.33 -1.49
C THR A 117 -3.33 -1.03 -1.67
N PHE A 118 -2.99 0.24 -1.87
CA PHE A 118 -1.60 0.69 -1.95
C PHE A 118 -0.82 0.38 -0.67
N LEU A 119 -1.39 0.71 0.48
CA LEU A 119 -0.75 0.46 1.76
C LEU A 119 -0.53 -1.03 2.03
N LEU A 120 -1.54 -1.85 1.73
CA LEU A 120 -1.43 -3.30 1.87
C LEU A 120 -0.29 -3.83 0.99
N TRP A 121 -0.23 -3.40 -0.27
CA TRP A 121 0.85 -3.76 -1.18
C TRP A 121 2.21 -3.27 -0.64
N LEU A 122 2.33 -1.98 -0.29
CA LEU A 122 3.58 -1.38 0.19
C LEU A 122 4.13 -2.11 1.42
N LEU A 123 3.28 -2.36 2.41
CA LEU A 123 3.68 -3.02 3.65
C LEU A 123 4.03 -4.50 3.42
N THR A 124 3.34 -5.17 2.50
CA THR A 124 3.63 -6.56 2.13
C THR A 124 4.97 -6.65 1.40
N GLU A 125 5.18 -5.83 0.36
CA GLU A 125 6.44 -5.76 -0.38
C GLU A 125 7.63 -5.42 0.53
N LEU A 126 7.44 -4.46 1.42
CA LEU A 126 8.46 -4.09 2.41
C LEU A 126 8.83 -5.28 3.30
N PHE A 127 7.83 -6.02 3.77
CA PHE A 127 8.05 -7.16 4.64
C PHE A 127 8.69 -8.33 3.91
N ASP A 128 8.29 -8.61 2.68
CA ASP A 128 8.74 -9.78 1.92
C ASP A 128 10.11 -9.57 1.26
N LYS A 129 10.38 -8.37 0.73
CA LYS A 129 11.63 -8.09 0.01
C LYS A 129 12.82 -7.78 0.89
N LEU A 130 12.61 -7.23 2.10
CA LEU A 130 13.71 -6.89 2.97
C LEU A 130 14.22 -8.14 3.70
N PRO A 131 15.57 -8.38 3.70
CA PRO A 131 16.16 -9.46 4.45
C PRO A 131 16.13 -9.20 5.95
N GLU A 132 16.18 -10.27 6.74
CA GLU A 132 16.44 -10.18 8.16
C GLU A 132 17.87 -9.69 8.40
N VAL A 133 18.02 -8.63 9.18
CA VAL A 133 19.33 -8.00 9.46
C VAL A 133 19.65 -7.94 10.96
N GLY A 134 18.71 -8.37 11.80
CA GLY A 134 18.84 -8.31 13.25
C GLY A 134 18.78 -6.89 13.81
N ASP A 135 19.35 -6.69 14.98
CA ASP A 135 19.39 -5.39 15.65
C ASP A 135 20.58 -4.56 15.14
N LEU A 136 20.28 -3.55 14.38
CA LEU A 136 21.25 -2.57 13.87
C LEU A 136 21.28 -1.33 14.78
N ASP A 137 22.45 -0.69 14.88
CA ASP A 137 22.59 0.59 15.62
C ASP A 137 21.72 1.70 15.02
N LYS A 138 21.47 1.65 13.71
CA LYS A 138 20.61 2.61 12.99
C LYS A 138 19.73 1.86 11.98
N PRO A 139 18.48 2.28 11.82
CA PRO A 139 17.62 1.70 10.80
C PRO A 139 18.15 2.00 9.40
N LYS A 140 17.96 1.06 8.47
CA LYS A 140 18.23 1.25 7.05
C LYS A 140 17.17 2.08 6.35
N LEU A 141 15.96 2.04 6.87
CA LEU A 141 14.81 2.76 6.33
C LEU A 141 13.91 3.20 7.48
N VAL A 142 13.34 4.38 7.35
CA VAL A 142 12.36 4.90 8.32
C VAL A 142 11.11 5.32 7.56
N PHE A 143 9.97 4.80 8.00
CA PHE A 143 8.65 5.23 7.54
C PHE A 143 8.03 6.17 8.56
N LEU A 144 7.55 7.31 8.08
CA LEU A 144 6.73 8.23 8.86
C LEU A 144 5.33 8.27 8.21
N PHE A 145 4.35 7.74 8.91
CA PHE A 145 2.95 7.82 8.52
C PHE A 145 2.32 9.04 9.17
N ASP A 146 2.21 10.10 8.39
CA ASP A 146 1.44 11.27 8.79
C ASP A 146 -0.05 10.99 8.65
N GLU A 147 -0.87 11.64 9.48
CA GLU A 147 -2.31 11.37 9.59
C GLU A 147 -2.61 9.87 9.76
N ALA A 148 -1.89 9.23 10.68
CA ALA A 148 -1.93 7.77 10.83
C ALA A 148 -3.33 7.21 11.13
N HIS A 149 -4.28 8.03 11.57
CA HIS A 149 -5.68 7.64 11.71
C HIS A 149 -6.28 7.09 10.41
N LEU A 150 -5.79 7.52 9.24
CA LEU A 150 -6.24 7.03 7.94
C LEU A 150 -5.81 5.58 7.65
N LEU A 151 -4.78 5.08 8.35
CA LEU A 151 -4.37 3.68 8.27
C LEU A 151 -5.33 2.75 9.00
N PHE A 152 -6.05 3.28 9.99
CA PHE A 152 -6.82 2.50 10.95
C PHE A 152 -8.33 2.72 10.78
N ASN A 153 -8.76 3.95 10.52
CA ASN A 153 -10.16 4.29 10.34
C ASN A 153 -10.69 3.73 9.02
N GLU A 154 -11.77 2.94 9.12
CA GLU A 154 -12.42 2.31 7.95
C GLU A 154 -11.51 1.40 7.10
N ALA A 155 -10.31 1.07 7.57
CA ALA A 155 -9.41 0.19 6.86
C ALA A 155 -9.96 -1.25 6.81
N PRO A 156 -9.82 -1.96 5.67
CA PRO A 156 -10.12 -3.37 5.60
C PRO A 156 -9.32 -4.17 6.64
N LYS A 157 -9.92 -5.24 7.18
CA LYS A 157 -9.28 -6.10 8.18
C LYS A 157 -7.88 -6.58 7.75
N ALA A 158 -7.70 -6.94 6.48
CA ALA A 158 -6.41 -7.36 5.95
C ALA A 158 -5.33 -6.28 6.06
N VAL A 159 -5.68 -4.99 5.88
CA VAL A 159 -4.76 -3.86 6.06
C VAL A 159 -4.35 -3.74 7.52
N LEU A 160 -5.33 -3.78 8.44
CA LEU A 160 -5.06 -3.69 9.88
C LEU A 160 -4.15 -4.83 10.36
N GLU A 161 -4.42 -6.06 9.95
CA GLU A 161 -3.60 -7.23 10.27
C GLU A 161 -2.16 -7.08 9.72
N GLN A 162 -2.01 -6.54 8.53
CA GLN A 162 -0.68 -6.30 7.94
C GLN A 162 0.06 -5.17 8.66
N VAL A 163 -0.61 -4.07 9.00
CA VAL A 163 -0.02 -2.99 9.80
C VAL A 163 0.44 -3.50 11.16
N GLU A 164 -0.39 -4.28 11.86
CA GLU A 164 -0.02 -4.92 13.15
C GLU A 164 1.21 -5.82 12.99
N ARG A 165 1.22 -6.67 11.95
CA ARG A 165 2.33 -7.58 11.64
C ARG A 165 3.62 -6.82 11.37
N VAL A 166 3.56 -5.82 10.50
CA VAL A 166 4.72 -4.98 10.14
C VAL A 166 5.23 -4.25 11.38
N THR A 167 4.38 -3.57 12.13
CA THR A 167 4.79 -2.84 13.35
C THR A 167 5.54 -3.74 14.34
N ARG A 168 5.09 -4.98 14.49
CA ARG A 168 5.69 -5.94 15.42
C ARG A 168 7.01 -6.52 14.95
N LEU A 169 7.19 -6.76 13.64
CA LEU A 169 8.27 -7.60 13.13
C LEU A 169 9.29 -6.86 12.28
N ILE A 170 8.96 -5.66 11.78
CA ILE A 170 9.78 -5.00 10.76
C ILE A 170 11.14 -4.51 11.30
N ARG A 171 11.28 -4.39 12.61
CA ARG A 171 12.53 -4.01 13.26
C ARG A 171 13.67 -4.97 12.90
N SER A 172 13.41 -6.28 12.88
CA SER A 172 14.41 -7.28 12.50
C SER A 172 14.93 -7.15 11.06
N LYS A 173 14.18 -6.41 10.23
CA LYS A 173 14.56 -6.05 8.85
C LYS A 173 15.26 -4.68 8.76
N GLY A 174 15.55 -4.05 9.90
CA GLY A 174 16.24 -2.77 9.96
C GLY A 174 15.36 -1.58 9.58
N VAL A 175 14.04 -1.67 9.80
CA VAL A 175 13.09 -0.58 9.49
C VAL A 175 12.49 0.00 10.76
N GLY A 176 12.52 1.33 10.86
CA GLY A 176 11.80 2.11 11.87
C GLY A 176 10.45 2.60 11.33
N VAL A 177 9.42 2.58 12.19
CA VAL A 177 8.10 3.10 11.83
C VAL A 177 7.66 4.13 12.84
N TYR A 178 7.18 5.27 12.34
CA TYR A 178 6.61 6.36 13.13
C TYR A 178 5.16 6.59 12.70
N TYR A 179 4.28 6.69 13.67
CA TYR A 179 2.89 7.08 13.46
C TYR A 179 2.67 8.47 14.03
N VAL A 180 2.21 9.40 13.20
CA VAL A 180 1.86 10.76 13.60
C VAL A 180 0.35 10.91 13.48
N THR A 181 -0.31 11.29 14.56
CA THR A 181 -1.76 11.43 14.61
C THR A 181 -2.19 12.55 15.54
N GLN A 182 -3.39 13.05 15.37
CA GLN A 182 -3.98 14.11 16.18
C GLN A 182 -4.54 13.58 17.51
N SER A 183 -4.84 12.28 17.58
CA SER A 183 -5.36 11.67 18.80
C SER A 183 -4.69 10.31 19.08
N PRO A 184 -4.24 10.06 20.32
CA PRO A 184 -3.68 8.77 20.70
C PRO A 184 -4.65 7.60 20.52
N SER A 185 -5.95 7.86 20.62
CA SER A 185 -7.01 6.85 20.46
C SER A 185 -7.22 6.38 19.02
N ASP A 186 -6.60 7.03 18.05
CA ASP A 186 -6.69 6.64 16.64
C ASP A 186 -5.84 5.39 16.34
N VAL A 187 -4.79 5.16 17.15
CA VAL A 187 -3.92 4.00 17.01
C VAL A 187 -4.49 2.83 17.80
N PRO A 188 -4.82 1.70 17.18
CA PRO A 188 -5.35 0.53 17.87
C PRO A 188 -4.41 0.04 18.99
N ASP A 189 -4.97 -0.43 20.10
CA ASP A 189 -4.21 -0.89 21.27
C ASP A 189 -3.14 -1.92 20.91
N ARG A 190 -3.43 -2.84 19.98
CA ARG A 190 -2.49 -3.86 19.53
C ARG A 190 -1.25 -3.27 18.83
N VAL A 191 -1.41 -2.19 18.08
CA VAL A 191 -0.31 -1.46 17.44
C VAL A 191 0.39 -0.60 18.48
N SER A 192 -0.37 0.17 19.28
CA SER A 192 0.15 1.04 20.32
C SER A 192 1.03 0.29 21.34
N ALA A 193 0.67 -0.95 21.69
CA ALA A 193 1.45 -1.80 22.59
C ALA A 193 2.85 -2.17 22.07
N GLN A 194 3.09 -2.07 20.75
CA GLN A 194 4.39 -2.31 20.13
C GLN A 194 5.28 -1.06 20.08
N LEU A 195 4.71 0.12 20.34
CA LEU A 195 5.40 1.40 20.24
C LEU A 195 6.04 1.76 21.59
N GLY A 196 7.34 1.55 21.69
CA GLY A 196 8.08 1.84 22.93
C GLY A 196 8.51 3.30 23.07
N ASN A 197 8.60 4.06 21.98
CA ASN A 197 8.93 5.48 21.99
C ASN A 197 7.65 6.30 21.82
N ARG A 198 7.45 7.30 22.69
CA ARG A 198 6.24 8.14 22.70
C ARG A 198 6.59 9.60 22.87
N ILE A 199 5.99 10.43 22.01
CA ILE A 199 6.07 11.88 22.04
C ILE A 199 4.64 12.39 22.00
N GLN A 200 4.20 13.08 23.06
CA GLN A 200 2.85 13.59 23.19
C GLN A 200 2.88 15.11 23.34
N HIS A 201 2.36 15.80 22.33
CA HIS A 201 2.10 17.24 22.41
C HIS A 201 0.81 17.53 23.16
N ALA A 202 0.53 18.82 23.37
CA ALA A 202 -0.68 19.24 24.08
C ALA A 202 -1.96 18.67 23.47
N LEU A 203 -2.82 18.15 24.31
CA LEU A 203 -4.20 17.89 23.97
C LEU A 203 -5.12 18.76 24.82
N ARG A 204 -6.20 19.24 24.23
CA ARG A 204 -7.25 19.96 24.95
C ARG A 204 -8.52 19.08 24.92
N ALA A 205 -9.18 18.96 26.03
CA ALA A 205 -10.39 18.16 26.15
C ALA A 205 -11.57 19.04 26.57
N PHE A 206 -12.54 19.15 25.69
CA PHE A 206 -13.78 19.87 25.92
C PHE A 206 -14.97 18.92 26.13
N THR A 207 -14.81 17.66 25.75
CA THR A 207 -15.85 16.63 25.82
C THR A 207 -15.40 15.45 26.72
N PRO A 208 -16.35 14.70 27.33
CA PRO A 208 -16.02 13.51 28.09
C PRO A 208 -15.23 12.47 27.29
N ARG A 209 -15.46 12.36 25.98
CA ARG A 209 -14.73 11.46 25.09
C ARG A 209 -13.27 11.88 24.97
N GLU A 210 -13.00 13.16 24.79
CA GLU A 210 -11.64 13.70 24.74
C GLU A 210 -10.90 13.57 26.07
N GLN A 211 -11.58 13.80 27.19
CA GLN A 211 -11.02 13.57 28.53
C GLN A 211 -10.60 12.11 28.72
N LYS A 212 -11.43 11.16 28.25
CA LYS A 212 -11.09 9.73 28.28
C LYS A 212 -9.86 9.43 27.42
N ALA A 213 -9.71 10.06 26.25
CA ALA A 213 -8.55 9.91 25.37
C ALA A 213 -7.27 10.44 26.05
N ILE A 214 -7.32 11.61 26.71
CA ILE A 214 -6.18 12.15 27.48
C ILE A 214 -5.77 11.20 28.61
N ARG A 215 -6.74 10.68 29.35
CA ARG A 215 -6.46 9.72 30.42
C ARG A 215 -5.82 8.43 29.88
N ALA A 216 -6.34 7.90 28.81
CA ALA A 216 -5.77 6.74 28.14
C ALA A 216 -4.33 7.01 27.66
N ALA A 217 -4.08 8.17 27.06
CA ALA A 217 -2.75 8.59 26.66
C ALA A 217 -1.78 8.68 27.84
N ALA A 218 -2.20 9.32 28.94
CA ALA A 218 -1.38 9.46 30.15
C ALA A 218 -0.97 8.10 30.73
N GLN A 219 -1.88 7.13 30.72
CA GLN A 219 -1.64 5.77 31.23
C GLN A 219 -0.66 4.94 30.38
N THR A 220 -0.36 5.36 29.17
CA THR A 220 0.61 4.68 28.29
C THR A 220 2.05 5.02 28.58
N PHE A 221 2.32 6.06 29.37
CA PHE A 221 3.65 6.45 29.77
C PHE A 221 4.12 5.72 31.03
N ARG A 222 5.43 5.47 31.11
CA ARG A 222 6.03 5.07 32.38
C ARG A 222 5.92 6.24 33.37
N PRO A 223 5.30 6.06 34.54
CA PRO A 223 5.04 7.16 35.45
C PRO A 223 6.32 7.83 35.95
N ASN A 224 6.25 9.14 36.12
CA ASN A 224 7.25 9.95 36.82
C ASN A 224 6.57 10.53 38.07
N PRO A 225 7.08 10.29 39.28
CA PRO A 225 6.47 10.80 40.53
C PRO A 225 6.34 12.32 40.55
N ASP A 226 7.21 13.05 39.84
CA ASP A 226 7.25 14.50 39.84
C ASP A 226 6.31 15.13 38.78
N ILE A 227 5.61 14.29 37.99
CA ILE A 227 4.79 14.78 36.89
C ILE A 227 3.39 14.13 36.95
N ASP A 228 2.38 14.95 37.13
CA ASP A 228 1.00 14.58 36.83
C ASP A 228 0.82 14.58 35.33
N THR A 229 0.92 13.39 34.73
CA THR A 229 0.93 13.23 33.25
C THR A 229 -0.38 13.67 32.62
N GLU A 230 -1.54 13.35 33.22
CA GLU A 230 -2.86 13.72 32.68
C GLU A 230 -3.06 15.22 32.68
N ARG A 231 -2.71 15.89 33.77
CA ARG A 231 -2.76 17.34 33.87
C ARG A 231 -1.75 18.01 32.96
N THR A 232 -0.51 17.52 32.93
CA THR A 232 0.56 18.11 32.14
C THR A 232 0.27 18.08 30.64
N ILE A 233 -0.33 17.00 30.10
CA ILE A 233 -0.74 16.94 28.68
C ILE A 233 -1.62 18.15 28.32
N GLN A 234 -2.50 18.55 29.20
CA GLN A 234 -3.43 19.66 28.97
C GLN A 234 -2.78 21.04 29.13
N GLU A 235 -1.69 21.11 29.90
CA GLU A 235 -0.99 22.36 30.21
C GLU A 235 0.23 22.63 29.34
N LEU A 236 0.65 21.67 28.48
CA LEU A 236 1.79 21.85 27.55
C LEU A 236 1.60 23.09 26.67
N ARG A 237 2.67 23.83 26.47
CA ARG A 237 2.74 24.99 25.58
C ARG A 237 3.16 24.59 24.18
N VAL A 238 3.09 25.55 23.24
CA VAL A 238 3.64 25.38 21.90
C VAL A 238 5.13 25.06 21.98
N GLY A 239 5.58 24.02 21.30
CA GLY A 239 6.95 23.53 21.37
C GLY A 239 7.31 22.67 22.56
N GLU A 240 6.37 22.38 23.47
CA GLU A 240 6.56 21.40 24.54
C GLU A 240 5.94 20.06 24.20
N ALA A 241 6.49 19.01 24.74
CA ALA A 241 5.93 17.66 24.69
C ALA A 241 6.27 16.85 25.94
N LEU A 242 5.48 15.84 26.22
CA LEU A 242 5.86 14.72 27.08
C LEU A 242 6.59 13.68 26.23
N VAL A 243 7.74 13.23 26.68
CA VAL A 243 8.61 12.32 25.96
C VAL A 243 8.97 11.14 26.86
N SER A 244 8.85 9.92 26.31
CA SER A 244 9.36 8.68 26.89
C SER A 244 10.00 7.87 25.77
N LEU A 245 11.29 7.58 25.88
CA LEU A 245 12.06 6.88 24.87
C LEU A 245 12.61 5.57 25.46
N LEU A 246 12.79 4.58 24.61
CA LEU A 246 13.43 3.33 24.99
C LEU A 246 14.91 3.54 25.31
N HIS A 247 15.35 3.01 26.45
CA HIS A 247 16.77 2.88 26.78
C HIS A 247 17.36 1.60 26.21
N ASN A 248 18.69 1.46 26.28
CA ASN A 248 19.50 0.36 25.71
C ASN A 248 19.01 -1.07 26.04
N LYS A 249 18.22 -1.25 27.09
CA LYS A 249 17.63 -2.55 27.47
C LYS A 249 16.18 -2.72 27.00
N GLY A 250 15.66 -1.81 26.16
CA GLY A 250 14.28 -1.87 25.69
C GLY A 250 13.24 -1.41 26.71
N GLU A 251 13.66 -0.80 27.82
CA GLU A 251 12.76 -0.24 28.83
C GLU A 251 12.41 1.21 28.50
N PRO A 252 11.12 1.62 28.54
CA PRO A 252 10.75 3.01 28.40
C PRO A 252 11.32 3.86 29.53
N SER A 253 11.83 5.06 29.23
CA SER A 253 12.19 6.04 30.24
C SER A 253 10.95 6.53 30.99
N MET A 254 11.11 7.00 32.22
CA MET A 254 10.07 7.78 32.89
C MET A 254 9.72 8.99 32.01
N VAL A 255 8.45 9.34 31.97
CA VAL A 255 7.96 10.48 31.19
C VAL A 255 8.64 11.78 31.63
N GLN A 256 9.07 12.60 30.65
CA GLN A 256 9.69 13.89 30.88
C GLN A 256 8.98 14.99 30.08
N ARG A 257 8.79 16.15 30.67
CA ARG A 257 8.38 17.35 29.96
C ARG A 257 9.60 17.97 29.27
N THR A 258 9.53 18.14 27.97
CA THR A 258 10.68 18.46 27.12
C THR A 258 10.32 19.59 26.14
N LEU A 259 11.28 20.45 25.85
CA LEU A 259 11.19 21.41 24.74
C LEU A 259 11.60 20.71 23.46
N ILE A 260 10.75 20.80 22.44
CA ILE A 260 11.03 20.27 21.11
C ILE A 260 11.74 21.37 20.29
N ARG A 261 12.87 21.00 19.72
CA ARG A 261 13.62 21.91 18.85
C ARG A 261 12.75 22.29 17.64
N PRO A 262 12.62 23.58 17.32
CA PRO A 262 11.87 23.99 16.14
C PRO A 262 12.56 23.49 14.87
N PRO A 263 11.80 23.18 13.79
CA PRO A 263 12.38 22.74 12.53
C PRO A 263 13.21 23.86 11.90
N MET A 264 14.31 23.49 11.24
CA MET A 264 15.16 24.44 10.50
C MET A 264 14.63 24.70 9.07
N SER A 265 13.41 24.28 8.78
CA SER A 265 12.75 24.42 7.48
C SER A 265 11.63 25.45 7.54
N ARG A 266 11.26 25.97 6.37
CA ARG A 266 10.07 26.80 6.24
C ARG A 266 8.82 26.00 6.64
N VAL A 267 7.94 26.59 7.41
CA VAL A 267 6.63 26.06 7.74
C VAL A 267 5.64 26.44 6.63
N GLY A 268 4.88 25.48 6.14
CA GLY A 268 3.86 25.65 5.10
C GLY A 268 4.16 24.85 3.82
N PRO A 269 3.19 24.82 2.88
CA PRO A 269 3.29 24.06 1.67
C PRO A 269 4.33 24.61 0.69
N LEU A 270 4.87 23.74 -0.15
CA LEU A 270 5.67 24.13 -1.30
C LEU A 270 4.78 24.86 -2.33
N LYS A 271 5.36 25.88 -2.98
CA LYS A 271 4.72 26.45 -4.17
C LYS A 271 4.75 25.44 -5.32
N PRO A 272 3.79 25.49 -6.26
CA PRO A 272 3.75 24.55 -7.39
C PRO A 272 5.05 24.46 -8.18
N ASP A 273 5.73 25.60 -8.39
CA ASP A 273 6.99 25.64 -9.15
C ASP A 273 8.17 25.05 -8.35
N GLU A 274 8.21 25.26 -7.03
CA GLU A 274 9.20 24.64 -6.15
C GLU A 274 9.04 23.11 -6.17
N ARG A 275 7.81 22.60 -6.12
CA ARG A 275 7.51 21.16 -6.22
C ARG A 275 7.94 20.59 -7.57
N LYS A 276 7.63 21.27 -8.68
CA LYS A 276 8.06 20.88 -10.02
C LYS A 276 9.58 20.83 -10.14
N ALA A 277 10.29 21.82 -9.58
CA ALA A 277 11.74 21.87 -9.58
C ALA A 277 12.38 20.70 -8.82
N ILE A 278 11.84 20.34 -7.63
CA ILE A 278 12.31 19.20 -6.84
C ILE A 278 12.10 17.89 -7.62
N VAL A 279 10.92 17.68 -8.21
CA VAL A 279 10.62 16.48 -8.99
C VAL A 279 11.52 16.39 -10.22
N ALA A 280 11.76 17.50 -10.93
CA ALA A 280 12.64 17.54 -12.11
C ALA A 280 14.12 17.32 -11.76
N ALA A 281 14.56 17.71 -10.57
CA ALA A 281 15.94 17.50 -10.12
C ALA A 281 16.29 16.03 -9.83
N ASP A 282 15.28 15.17 -9.60
CA ASP A 282 15.46 13.75 -9.38
C ASP A 282 15.55 12.99 -10.70
N ALA A 283 16.67 13.17 -11.40
CA ALA A 283 16.89 12.54 -12.71
C ALA A 283 16.80 11.00 -12.68
N THR A 284 17.15 10.36 -11.57
CA THR A 284 17.11 8.90 -11.43
C THR A 284 15.69 8.37 -11.41
N ASN A 285 14.82 8.94 -10.58
CA ASN A 285 13.43 8.56 -10.50
C ASN A 285 12.65 9.01 -11.75
N GLN A 286 12.99 10.17 -12.34
CA GLN A 286 12.42 10.61 -13.61
C GLN A 286 12.73 9.63 -14.74
N LYS A 287 13.96 9.11 -14.84
CA LYS A 287 14.31 8.10 -15.83
C LYS A 287 13.58 6.77 -15.63
N LYS A 288 13.38 6.35 -14.36
CA LYS A 288 12.75 5.05 -14.03
C LYS A 288 11.22 5.12 -14.05
N TYR A 289 10.63 6.22 -13.55
CA TYR A 289 9.19 6.33 -13.27
C TYR A 289 8.51 7.50 -13.99
N GLY A 290 9.23 8.31 -14.74
CA GLY A 290 8.71 9.54 -15.37
C GLY A 290 7.77 9.32 -16.53
N SER A 291 7.74 8.13 -17.10
CA SER A 291 6.82 7.73 -18.19
C SER A 291 6.26 6.35 -17.91
N SER A 292 4.99 6.16 -18.22
CA SER A 292 4.37 4.83 -18.25
C SER A 292 4.97 3.99 -19.36
N LEU A 293 5.12 2.71 -19.10
CA LEU A 293 5.45 1.70 -20.10
C LEU A 293 4.17 0.92 -20.40
N ASP A 294 3.96 0.67 -21.70
CA ASP A 294 2.86 -0.15 -22.17
C ASP A 294 3.48 -1.27 -23.04
N ARG A 295 3.64 -2.44 -22.47
CA ARG A 295 4.20 -3.62 -23.13
C ARG A 295 3.08 -4.54 -23.54
N GLU A 296 3.23 -5.20 -24.67
CA GLU A 296 2.31 -6.26 -25.09
C GLU A 296 2.20 -7.33 -23.99
N SER A 297 1.00 -7.55 -23.51
CA SER A 297 0.68 -8.34 -22.32
C SER A 297 -0.54 -9.24 -22.55
N ALA A 298 -1.17 -9.73 -21.50
CA ALA A 298 -2.30 -10.65 -21.61
C ALA A 298 -3.49 -10.03 -22.37
N HIS A 299 -3.74 -8.75 -22.24
CA HIS A 299 -4.85 -8.07 -22.93
C HIS A 299 -4.70 -8.16 -24.45
N GLU A 300 -3.61 -7.65 -25.01
CA GLU A 300 -3.34 -7.65 -26.46
C GLU A 300 -3.25 -9.07 -27.00
N ARG A 301 -2.66 -9.95 -26.20
CA ARG A 301 -2.52 -11.37 -26.56
C ARG A 301 -3.87 -12.08 -26.69
N LEU A 302 -4.77 -11.85 -25.75
CA LEU A 302 -6.12 -12.45 -25.79
C LEU A 302 -6.97 -11.81 -26.88
N GLN A 303 -6.87 -10.51 -27.11
CA GLN A 303 -7.54 -9.86 -28.24
C GLN A 303 -7.11 -10.43 -29.59
N SER A 304 -5.80 -10.59 -29.80
CA SER A 304 -5.27 -11.14 -31.06
C SER A 304 -5.73 -12.59 -31.29
N ARG A 305 -5.74 -13.44 -30.26
CA ARG A 305 -6.27 -14.80 -30.31
C ARG A 305 -7.76 -14.80 -30.70
N ASN A 306 -8.57 -13.97 -30.09
CA ASN A 306 -10.00 -13.87 -30.36
C ASN A 306 -10.29 -13.40 -31.80
N THR A 307 -9.51 -12.46 -32.31
CA THR A 307 -9.60 -11.96 -33.69
C THR A 307 -9.22 -13.05 -34.71
N MET A 308 -8.14 -13.80 -34.48
CA MET A 308 -7.73 -14.92 -35.33
C MET A 308 -8.79 -16.04 -35.34
N VAL A 309 -9.33 -16.41 -34.19
CA VAL A 309 -10.39 -17.42 -34.08
C VAL A 309 -11.66 -16.94 -34.78
N GLY A 310 -12.01 -15.66 -34.66
CA GLY A 310 -13.12 -15.06 -35.39
C GLY A 310 -12.93 -15.12 -36.89
N GLN A 311 -11.75 -14.76 -37.41
CA GLN A 311 -11.40 -14.85 -38.83
C GLN A 311 -11.42 -16.29 -39.35
N LEU A 312 -10.89 -17.26 -38.59
CA LEU A 312 -10.94 -18.66 -38.95
C LEU A 312 -12.38 -19.19 -39.00
N LYS A 313 -13.22 -18.86 -38.03
CA LYS A 313 -14.64 -19.26 -38.04
C LYS A 313 -15.37 -18.64 -39.25
N GLN A 314 -15.11 -17.41 -39.58
CA GLN A 314 -15.69 -16.73 -40.71
C GLN A 314 -15.25 -17.36 -42.07
N ARG A 315 -13.98 -17.73 -42.20
CA ARG A 315 -13.45 -18.48 -43.35
C ARG A 315 -14.08 -19.87 -43.50
N LEU A 316 -14.19 -20.60 -42.36
CA LEU A 316 -14.83 -21.94 -42.37
C LEU A 316 -16.33 -21.88 -42.69
N SER A 317 -17.04 -20.85 -42.19
CA SER A 317 -18.47 -20.66 -42.51
C SER A 317 -18.67 -20.28 -43.99
N SER A 318 -17.79 -19.44 -44.57
CA SER A 318 -17.84 -19.13 -46.00
C SER A 318 -17.52 -20.33 -46.89
N PHE A 319 -16.56 -21.19 -46.51
CA PHE A 319 -16.31 -22.47 -47.19
C PHE A 319 -17.49 -23.41 -47.11
N SER A 320 -18.14 -23.53 -45.94
CA SER A 320 -19.33 -24.36 -45.74
C SER A 320 -20.52 -23.85 -46.58
N ASN A 321 -20.70 -22.55 -46.70
CA ASN A 321 -21.75 -21.97 -47.57
C ASN A 321 -21.49 -22.17 -49.05
N ILE A 322 -20.21 -22.14 -49.51
CA ILE A 322 -19.81 -22.43 -50.89
C ILE A 322 -20.08 -23.92 -51.18
N LEU A 323 -19.84 -24.81 -50.24
CA LEU A 323 -20.12 -26.25 -50.41
C LEU A 323 -21.62 -26.59 -50.39
N ARG A 324 -22.43 -25.84 -49.68
CA ARG A 324 -23.89 -25.99 -49.64
C ARG A 324 -24.62 -25.33 -50.84
N GLY A 325 -24.02 -24.37 -51.50
CA GLY A 325 -24.55 -23.66 -52.67
C GLY A 325 -24.28 -24.32 -54.01
N LYS A 326 -23.73 -25.56 -54.01
CA LYS A 326 -23.57 -26.43 -55.17
C LYS A 326 -24.45 -27.66 -55.05
N SER A 327 -25.73 -27.46 -54.93
CA SER A 327 -26.73 -28.48 -55.25
C SER A 327 -27.96 -27.79 -55.87
#